data_9c84a400e57f52970d80e98e1101ec3a
#
_entry.id   9c84a400e57f52970d80e98e1101ec3a
#
_cell.length_a   1.000
_cell.length_b   1.000
_cell.length_c   1.000
_cell.angle_alpha   90.00
_cell.angle_beta   90.00
_cell.angle_gamma   90.00
#
_symmetry.space_group_name_H-M   'P 1'
#
loop_
_entity.id
_entity.type
_entity.pdbx_description
1 polymer ?
#
loop_
_entity_poly.entity_id
_entity_poly.type
_entity_poly.pdbx_seq_one_letter_code
_entity_poly.pdbx_strand_id
1 'polypeptide(L)'
;MEDTIAAISTSTVSSGGISVVRISGENALSVAQQVFRSKKNKNVEDMESHTVHYGNIYNGEELIDEVLMVVMKAPNTYTREDVVEIDCHGGILVTKKVLEAVLSAGARLAEPGEFTKRAFLNGRIDLSQAEAVIDVIQSKNEYALKSSVRQLSGKLSEKI
;
A
#
# COMPACT_ATOMS: atom_id res chain seq x y z
N MET A 1 11.79 -8.55 -15.68
CA MET A 1 10.42 -8.56 -15.15
C MET A 1 10.44 -8.10 -13.70
N GLU A 2 9.72 -7.05 -13.40
CA GLU A 2 9.74 -6.51 -12.05
C GLU A 2 8.78 -7.24 -11.12
N ASP A 3 9.19 -7.39 -9.86
CA ASP A 3 8.36 -8.01 -8.83
C ASP A 3 7.08 -7.21 -8.60
N THR A 4 6.03 -7.89 -8.18
CA THR A 4 4.84 -7.23 -7.64
C THR A 4 5.16 -6.71 -6.24
N ILE A 5 4.89 -5.45 -6.00
CA ILE A 5 5.22 -4.77 -4.75
C ILE A 5 3.96 -4.35 -3.98
N ALA A 6 4.11 -4.21 -2.67
CA ALA A 6 3.02 -3.75 -1.81
C ALA A 6 3.55 -2.91 -0.66
N ALA A 7 2.74 -1.97 -0.21
CA ALA A 7 3.04 -1.15 0.95
C ALA A 7 1.76 -0.53 1.51
N ILE A 8 1.85 -0.07 2.76
CA ILE A 8 0.84 0.80 3.32
C ILE A 8 1.06 2.19 2.74
N SER A 9 0.09 2.69 1.98
CA SER A 9 0.23 3.95 1.22
C SER A 9 -0.35 5.17 1.92
N THR A 10 -0.94 5.00 3.09
CA THR A 10 -1.49 6.09 3.90
C THR A 10 -0.59 6.37 5.08
N SER A 11 -0.70 7.60 5.64
CA SER A 11 0.07 7.97 6.81
C SER A 11 -0.33 7.10 8.01
N THR A 12 0.66 6.47 8.64
CA THR A 12 0.45 5.67 9.85
C THR A 12 0.21 6.53 11.09
N VAL A 13 0.35 7.85 10.98
CA VAL A 13 0.18 8.81 12.08
C VAL A 13 -1.28 9.23 12.22
N SER A 14 -2.09 9.02 11.20
CA SER A 14 -3.50 9.38 11.21
C SER A 14 -4.29 8.41 12.08
N SER A 15 -4.91 8.92 13.13
CA SER A 15 -5.87 8.16 13.95
C SER A 15 -7.23 8.03 13.25
N GLY A 16 -7.31 8.40 11.99
CA GLY A 16 -8.57 8.70 11.30
C GLY A 16 -9.23 7.54 10.58
N GLY A 17 -9.00 6.32 10.95
CA GLY A 17 -9.89 5.24 10.58
C GLY A 17 -9.55 4.44 9.32
N ILE A 18 -9.20 5.01 8.19
CA ILE A 18 -8.94 4.22 6.97
C ILE A 18 -7.46 4.23 6.61
N SER A 19 -6.90 3.02 6.47
CA SER A 19 -5.54 2.84 5.96
C SER A 19 -5.61 2.05 4.66
N VAL A 20 -4.74 2.37 3.71
CA VAL A 20 -4.73 1.74 2.39
C VAL A 20 -3.47 0.90 2.21
N VAL A 21 -3.64 -0.37 1.84
CA VAL A 21 -2.56 -1.23 1.37
C VAL A 21 -2.64 -1.22 -0.15
N ARG A 22 -1.56 -0.80 -0.81
CA ARG A 22 -1.47 -0.75 -2.27
C ARG A 22 -0.58 -1.87 -2.78
N ILE A 23 -1.04 -2.55 -3.82
CA ILE A 23 -0.31 -3.60 -4.52
C ILE A 23 -0.16 -3.15 -5.97
N SER A 24 1.05 -3.24 -6.52
CA SER A 24 1.29 -2.88 -7.92
C SER A 24 2.22 -3.88 -8.57
N GLY A 25 1.88 -4.31 -9.78
CA GLY A 25 2.72 -5.21 -10.55
C GLY A 25 1.92 -6.19 -11.39
N GLU A 26 2.64 -7.00 -12.15
CA GLU A 26 2.06 -8.00 -13.04
C GLU A 26 1.16 -8.99 -12.31
N ASN A 27 1.48 -9.32 -11.06
CA ASN A 27 0.75 -10.30 -10.26
C ASN A 27 -0.17 -9.66 -9.21
N ALA A 28 -0.47 -8.36 -9.31
CA ALA A 28 -1.30 -7.68 -8.31
C ALA A 28 -2.67 -8.34 -8.15
N LEU A 29 -3.32 -8.70 -9.25
CA LEU A 29 -4.63 -9.32 -9.21
C LEU A 29 -4.58 -10.73 -8.62
N SER A 30 -3.57 -11.53 -8.97
CA SER A 30 -3.43 -12.89 -8.44
C SER A 30 -3.06 -12.89 -6.96
N VAL A 31 -2.24 -11.96 -6.50
CA VAL A 31 -1.95 -11.77 -5.09
C VAL A 31 -3.22 -11.40 -4.32
N ALA A 32 -3.97 -10.43 -4.84
CA ALA A 32 -5.24 -10.02 -4.22
C ALA A 32 -6.24 -11.18 -4.16
N GLN A 33 -6.31 -11.99 -5.21
CA GLN A 33 -7.20 -13.17 -5.26
C GLN A 33 -6.93 -14.15 -4.11
N GLN A 34 -5.68 -14.30 -3.72
CA GLN A 34 -5.30 -15.23 -2.65
C GLN A 34 -5.76 -14.77 -1.26
N VAL A 35 -5.88 -13.46 -1.05
CA VAL A 35 -6.18 -12.90 0.28
C VAL A 35 -7.59 -12.34 0.41
N PHE A 36 -8.27 -12.05 -0.69
CA PHE A 36 -9.57 -11.38 -0.68
C PHE A 36 -10.69 -12.33 -1.08
N ARG A 37 -11.78 -12.30 -0.30
CA ARG A 37 -13.02 -13.00 -0.62
C ARG A 37 -14.15 -12.00 -0.71
N SER A 38 -14.66 -11.79 -1.93
CA SER A 38 -15.78 -10.91 -2.22
C SER A 38 -17.06 -11.39 -1.54
N LYS A 39 -17.88 -10.47 -1.06
CA LYS A 39 -19.22 -10.79 -0.54
C LYS A 39 -20.11 -11.43 -1.61
N LYS A 40 -19.83 -11.19 -2.88
CA LYS A 40 -20.55 -11.74 -4.03
C LYS A 40 -19.86 -12.92 -4.68
N ASN A 41 -18.81 -13.46 -4.05
CA ASN A 41 -18.01 -14.59 -4.56
C ASN A 41 -17.44 -14.40 -5.97
N LYS A 42 -17.09 -13.16 -6.32
CA LYS A 42 -16.44 -12.85 -7.60
C LYS A 42 -14.93 -13.09 -7.51
N ASN A 43 -14.36 -13.62 -8.58
CA ASN A 43 -12.91 -13.72 -8.73
C ASN A 43 -12.34 -12.34 -9.04
N VAL A 44 -11.22 -11.99 -8.39
CA VAL A 44 -10.58 -10.67 -8.57
C VAL A 44 -10.19 -10.45 -10.04
N GLU A 45 -9.68 -11.47 -10.71
CA GLU A 45 -9.25 -11.36 -12.11
C GLU A 45 -10.40 -11.07 -13.07
N ASP A 46 -11.62 -11.44 -12.71
CA ASP A 46 -12.83 -11.18 -13.52
C ASP A 46 -13.49 -9.83 -13.23
N MET A 47 -12.98 -9.10 -12.25
CA MET A 47 -13.51 -7.78 -11.92
C MET A 47 -13.13 -6.75 -12.97
N GLU A 48 -14.05 -5.83 -13.27
CA GLU A 48 -13.75 -4.74 -14.18
C GLU A 48 -12.79 -3.73 -13.57
N SER A 49 -12.00 -3.07 -14.41
CA SER A 49 -11.08 -2.04 -13.95
C SER A 49 -11.83 -0.83 -13.38
N HIS A 50 -11.25 -0.25 -12.34
CA HIS A 50 -11.79 0.92 -11.63
C HIS A 50 -13.14 0.64 -10.98
N THR A 51 -13.25 -0.55 -10.38
CA THR A 51 -14.42 -0.94 -9.61
C THR A 51 -14.06 -1.20 -8.16
N VAL A 52 -15.03 -1.01 -7.26
CA VAL A 52 -14.88 -1.18 -5.82
C VAL A 52 -15.67 -2.41 -5.39
N HIS A 53 -15.07 -3.23 -4.55
CA HIS A 53 -15.66 -4.48 -4.08
C HIS A 53 -15.59 -4.60 -2.57
N TYR A 54 -16.68 -5.02 -1.97
CA TYR A 54 -16.77 -5.24 -0.54
C TYR A 54 -16.45 -6.70 -0.24
N GLY A 55 -15.64 -6.94 0.77
CA GLY A 55 -15.28 -8.30 1.13
C GLY A 55 -14.37 -8.38 2.34
N ASN A 56 -13.80 -9.55 2.53
CA ASN A 56 -12.94 -9.86 3.67
C ASN A 56 -11.53 -10.23 3.23
N ILE A 57 -10.56 -9.84 4.04
CA ILE A 57 -9.17 -10.27 3.89
C ILE A 57 -8.90 -11.43 4.83
N TYR A 58 -8.24 -12.46 4.30
CA TYR A 58 -7.82 -13.64 5.02
C TYR A 58 -6.32 -13.84 4.89
N ASN A 59 -5.69 -14.34 5.93
CA ASN A 59 -4.36 -14.93 5.86
C ASN A 59 -4.54 -16.43 6.13
N GLY A 60 -4.50 -17.24 5.07
CA GLY A 60 -4.93 -18.62 5.15
C GLY A 60 -6.42 -18.70 5.51
N GLU A 61 -6.75 -19.26 6.66
CA GLU A 61 -8.12 -19.34 7.15
C GLU A 61 -8.48 -18.25 8.17
N GLU A 62 -7.49 -17.45 8.60
CA GLU A 62 -7.70 -16.39 9.58
C GLU A 62 -8.32 -15.17 8.92
N LEU A 63 -9.50 -14.77 9.41
CA LEU A 63 -10.13 -13.51 9.02
C LEU A 63 -9.38 -12.34 9.66
N ILE A 64 -8.89 -11.43 8.82
CA ILE A 64 -8.11 -10.27 9.28
C ILE A 64 -8.99 -9.02 9.39
N ASP A 65 -9.70 -8.67 8.32
CA ASP A 65 -10.48 -7.43 8.26
C ASP A 65 -11.56 -7.51 7.20
N GLU A 66 -12.58 -6.70 7.39
CA GLU A 66 -13.61 -6.44 6.39
C GLU A 66 -13.23 -5.14 5.68
N VAL A 67 -13.16 -5.18 4.35
CA VAL A 67 -12.51 -4.13 3.57
C VAL A 67 -13.32 -3.76 2.33
N LEU A 68 -13.00 -2.58 1.79
CA LEU A 68 -13.31 -2.24 0.40
C LEU A 68 -12.03 -2.43 -0.41
N MET A 69 -12.14 -3.04 -1.57
CA MET A 69 -11.00 -3.26 -2.45
C MET A 69 -11.27 -2.63 -3.81
N VAL A 70 -10.31 -1.85 -4.28
CA VAL A 70 -10.37 -1.19 -5.59
C VAL A 70 -9.44 -1.93 -6.54
N VAL A 71 -9.96 -2.34 -7.69
CA VAL A 71 -9.19 -3.00 -8.74
C VAL A 71 -8.98 -2.02 -9.89
N MET A 72 -7.74 -1.83 -10.29
CA MET A 72 -7.37 -0.93 -11.39
C MET A 72 -6.40 -1.66 -12.31
N LYS A 73 -6.82 -1.87 -13.54
CA LYS A 73 -6.01 -2.64 -14.53
C LYS A 73 -5.16 -1.73 -15.39
N ALA A 74 -3.95 -2.22 -15.70
CA ALA A 74 -3.03 -1.54 -16.60
C ALA A 74 -3.71 -1.24 -17.94
N PRO A 75 -3.34 -0.15 -18.66
CA PRO A 75 -2.31 0.81 -18.28
C PRO A 75 -2.82 2.06 -17.54
N ASN A 76 -4.11 2.15 -17.26
CA ASN A 76 -4.73 3.37 -16.70
C ASN A 76 -4.60 3.44 -15.19
N THR A 77 -3.36 3.32 -14.69
CA THR A 77 -3.03 3.34 -13.27
C THR A 77 -1.84 4.27 -13.03
N TYR A 78 -1.57 4.56 -11.76
CA TYR A 78 -0.45 5.41 -11.38
C TYR A 78 0.90 4.85 -11.87
N THR A 79 1.10 3.56 -11.76
CA THR A 79 2.35 2.90 -12.18
C THR A 79 2.31 2.37 -13.61
N ARG A 80 1.16 2.41 -14.28
CA ARG A 80 0.86 1.72 -15.53
C ARG A 80 0.91 0.19 -15.43
N GLU A 81 0.95 -0.33 -14.21
CA GLU A 81 0.81 -1.76 -13.92
C GLU A 81 -0.61 -2.03 -13.40
N ASP A 82 -0.96 -3.31 -13.23
CA ASP A 82 -2.16 -3.64 -12.47
C ASP A 82 -1.96 -3.20 -11.02
N VAL A 83 -2.96 -2.52 -10.47
CA VAL A 83 -2.93 -1.98 -9.11
C VAL A 83 -4.18 -2.42 -8.37
N VAL A 84 -3.99 -2.83 -7.13
CA VAL A 84 -5.08 -3.12 -6.19
C VAL A 84 -4.85 -2.27 -4.94
N GLU A 85 -5.91 -1.62 -4.49
CA GLU A 85 -5.89 -0.89 -3.21
C GLU A 85 -6.90 -1.52 -2.27
N ILE A 86 -6.46 -1.82 -1.06
CA ILE A 86 -7.29 -2.42 -0.02
C ILE A 86 -7.50 -1.38 1.08
N ASP A 87 -8.73 -0.93 1.25
CA ASP A 87 -9.10 0.05 2.26
C ASP A 87 -9.45 -0.68 3.56
N CYS A 88 -8.57 -0.58 4.55
CA CYS A 88 -8.66 -1.26 5.83
C CYS A 88 -9.28 -0.35 6.89
N HIS A 89 -10.13 -0.91 7.74
CA HIS A 89 -10.88 -0.16 8.76
C HIS A 89 -10.50 -0.53 10.19
N GLY A 90 -9.69 -1.55 10.36
CA GLY A 90 -9.37 -2.10 11.68
C GLY A 90 -8.23 -1.42 12.44
N GLY A 91 -7.72 -0.29 11.95
CA GLY A 91 -6.59 0.41 12.57
C GLY A 91 -5.24 -0.08 12.07
N ILE A 92 -4.17 0.50 12.62
CA ILE A 92 -2.81 0.27 12.09
C ILE A 92 -2.32 -1.18 12.29
N LEU A 93 -2.65 -1.81 13.40
CA LEU A 93 -2.22 -3.19 13.66
C LEU A 93 -2.88 -4.16 12.66
N VAL A 94 -4.17 -3.97 12.41
CA VAL A 94 -4.91 -4.79 11.44
C VAL A 94 -4.38 -4.53 10.03
N THR A 95 -4.08 -3.28 9.69
CA THR A 95 -3.52 -2.92 8.39
C THR A 95 -2.16 -3.60 8.16
N LYS A 96 -1.32 -3.66 9.18
CA LYS A 96 -0.05 -4.41 9.11
C LYS A 96 -0.27 -5.89 8.88
N LYS A 97 -1.29 -6.48 9.49
CA LYS A 97 -1.66 -7.89 9.24
C LYS A 97 -2.14 -8.11 7.82
N VAL A 98 -2.89 -7.17 7.26
CA VAL A 98 -3.30 -7.21 5.85
C VAL A 98 -2.07 -7.18 4.94
N LEU A 99 -1.13 -6.28 5.22
CA LEU A 99 0.13 -6.22 4.47
C LEU A 99 0.90 -7.55 4.56
N GLU A 100 1.01 -8.13 5.74
CA GLU A 100 1.67 -9.43 5.93
C GLU A 100 1.01 -10.52 5.09
N ALA A 101 -0.32 -10.56 5.03
CA ALA A 101 -1.06 -11.52 4.22
C ALA A 101 -0.73 -11.34 2.72
N VAL A 102 -0.67 -10.10 2.27
CA VAL A 102 -0.33 -9.76 0.88
C VAL A 102 1.12 -10.18 0.56
N LEU A 103 2.06 -9.94 1.47
CA LEU A 103 3.45 -10.36 1.28
C LEU A 103 3.57 -11.88 1.26
N SER A 104 2.83 -12.59 2.12
CA SER A 104 2.79 -14.05 2.12
C SER A 104 2.19 -14.62 0.83
N ALA A 105 1.34 -13.86 0.16
CA ALA A 105 0.72 -14.26 -1.10
C ALA A 105 1.61 -14.00 -2.33
N GLY A 106 2.80 -13.44 -2.13
CA GLY A 106 3.79 -13.31 -3.20
C GLY A 106 4.23 -11.90 -3.56
N ALA A 107 3.67 -10.86 -2.94
CA ALA A 107 4.17 -9.50 -3.14
C ALA A 107 5.45 -9.28 -2.33
N ARG A 108 6.29 -8.36 -2.80
CA ARG A 108 7.48 -7.90 -2.09
C ARG A 108 7.17 -6.54 -1.46
N LEU A 109 7.71 -6.28 -0.28
CA LEU A 109 7.55 -4.96 0.35
C LEU A 109 8.20 -3.88 -0.54
N ALA A 110 7.45 -2.84 -0.87
CA ALA A 110 7.95 -1.73 -1.66
C ALA A 110 8.98 -0.91 -0.88
N GLU A 111 9.99 -0.43 -1.60
CA GLU A 111 10.93 0.54 -1.06
C GLU A 111 10.30 1.94 -1.07
N PRO A 112 10.76 2.87 -0.20
CA PRO A 112 10.27 4.25 -0.27
C PRO A 112 10.42 4.85 -1.67
N GLY A 113 9.32 5.38 -2.21
CA GLY A 113 9.30 5.97 -3.55
C GLY A 113 9.22 4.97 -4.70
N GLU A 114 9.09 3.69 -4.43
CA GLU A 114 9.13 2.67 -5.50
C GLU A 114 7.93 2.74 -6.44
N PHE A 115 6.74 3.06 -5.96
CA PHE A 115 5.60 3.25 -6.85
C PHE A 115 5.85 4.38 -7.86
N THR A 116 6.42 5.48 -7.40
CA THR A 116 6.79 6.62 -8.26
C THR A 116 7.90 6.25 -9.23
N LYS A 117 8.89 5.48 -8.77
CA LYS A 117 9.95 4.96 -9.62
C LYS A 117 9.36 4.14 -10.77
N ARG A 118 8.39 3.27 -10.49
CA ARG A 118 7.72 2.47 -11.52
C ARG A 118 6.91 3.32 -12.48
N ALA A 119 6.23 4.35 -11.98
CA ALA A 119 5.52 5.30 -12.83
C ALA A 119 6.48 5.96 -13.84
N PHE A 120 7.68 6.34 -13.38
CA PHE A 120 8.73 6.88 -14.26
C PHE A 120 9.24 5.84 -15.25
N LEU A 121 9.60 4.65 -14.78
CA LEU A 121 10.14 3.59 -15.64
C LEU A 121 9.14 3.15 -16.71
N ASN A 122 7.85 3.20 -16.40
CA ASN A 122 6.78 2.84 -17.34
C ASN A 122 6.29 4.04 -18.16
N GLY A 123 6.98 5.18 -18.07
CA GLY A 123 6.75 6.33 -18.95
C GLY A 123 5.52 7.18 -18.61
N ARG A 124 4.93 7.01 -17.42
CA ARG A 124 3.77 7.80 -17.02
C ARG A 124 4.13 9.22 -16.59
N ILE A 125 5.27 9.38 -15.95
CA ILE A 125 5.79 10.67 -15.50
C ILE A 125 7.22 10.84 -15.97
N ASP A 126 7.69 12.07 -16.10
CA ASP A 126 9.08 12.35 -16.46
C ASP A 126 10.00 12.33 -15.22
N LEU A 127 11.30 12.42 -15.47
CA LEU A 127 12.29 12.35 -14.40
C LEU A 127 12.13 13.49 -13.40
N SER A 128 11.86 14.71 -13.87
CA SER A 128 11.66 15.88 -12.99
C SER A 128 10.47 15.67 -12.05
N GLN A 129 9.37 15.14 -12.58
CA GLN A 129 8.17 14.83 -11.79
C GLN A 129 8.47 13.75 -10.76
N ALA A 130 9.19 12.69 -11.16
CA ALA A 130 9.56 11.60 -10.26
C ALA A 130 10.46 12.10 -9.13
N GLU A 131 11.48 12.89 -9.45
CA GLU A 131 12.40 13.48 -8.47
C GLU A 131 11.66 14.37 -7.47
N ALA A 132 10.72 15.18 -7.94
CA ALA A 132 9.95 16.06 -7.07
C ALA A 132 9.13 15.27 -6.04
N VAL A 133 8.49 14.16 -6.45
CA VAL A 133 7.72 13.31 -5.54
C VAL A 133 8.63 12.60 -4.55
N ILE A 134 9.75 12.06 -5.01
CA ILE A 134 10.72 11.35 -4.15
C ILE A 134 11.32 12.31 -3.13
N ASP A 135 11.65 13.53 -3.52
CA ASP A 135 12.18 14.56 -2.62
C ASP A 135 11.19 14.89 -1.49
N VAL A 136 9.90 14.99 -1.81
CA VAL A 136 8.86 15.21 -0.80
C VAL A 136 8.80 14.05 0.17
N ILE A 137 8.87 12.81 -0.32
CA ILE A 137 8.84 11.60 0.52
C ILE A 137 10.05 11.59 1.46
N GLN A 138 11.25 11.86 0.94
CA GLN A 138 12.48 11.90 1.73
C GLN A 138 12.44 13.03 2.76
N SER A 139 11.98 14.20 2.40
CA SER A 139 11.84 15.35 3.31
C SER A 139 10.93 15.03 4.49
N LYS A 140 9.80 14.35 4.24
CA LYS A 140 8.88 13.92 5.30
C LYS A 140 9.55 12.91 6.22
N ASN A 141 10.30 11.96 5.68
CA ASN A 141 11.00 10.95 6.45
C ASN A 141 12.08 11.58 7.34
N GLU A 142 12.85 12.52 6.81
CA GLU A 142 13.88 13.25 7.57
C GLU A 142 13.26 14.10 8.69
N TYR A 143 12.16 14.78 8.40
CA TYR A 143 11.44 15.58 9.40
C TYR A 143 10.93 14.71 10.54
N ALA A 144 10.32 13.57 10.22
CA ALA A 144 9.83 12.64 11.22
C ALA A 144 10.96 12.09 12.10
N LEU A 145 12.10 11.77 11.50
CA LEU A 145 13.28 11.31 12.24
C LEU A 145 13.82 12.39 13.17
N LYS A 146 13.97 13.62 12.69
CA LYS A 146 14.42 14.76 13.50
C LYS A 146 13.48 15.04 14.65
N SER A 147 12.17 15.01 14.41
CA SER A 147 11.17 15.18 15.47
C SER A 147 11.29 14.10 16.53
N SER A 148 11.47 12.85 16.16
CA SER A 148 11.63 11.73 17.09
C SER A 148 12.89 11.90 17.95
N VAL A 149 13.99 12.32 17.35
CA VAL A 149 15.26 12.58 18.06
C VAL A 149 15.09 13.74 19.04
N ARG A 150 14.43 14.82 18.64
CA ARG A 150 14.17 15.98 19.51
C ARG A 150 13.31 15.60 20.71
N GLN A 151 12.28 14.77 20.52
CA GLN A 151 11.43 14.30 21.61
C GLN A 151 12.22 13.47 22.61
N LEU A 152 13.08 12.59 22.14
CA LEU A 152 13.95 11.79 23.01
C LEU A 152 14.92 12.68 23.80
N SER A 153 15.54 13.65 23.17
CA SER A 153 16.45 14.60 23.80
C SER A 153 15.73 15.47 24.84
N GLY A 154 14.52 15.93 24.53
CA GLY A 154 13.69 16.71 25.44
C GLY A 154 13.31 15.93 26.69
N LYS A 155 12.91 14.66 26.55
CA LYS A 155 12.58 13.78 27.67
C LYS A 155 13.78 13.50 28.56
N LEU A 156 14.95 13.32 27.98
CA LEU A 156 16.19 13.13 28.74
C LEU A 156 16.55 14.39 29.52
N SER A 157 16.38 15.56 28.95
CA SER A 157 16.63 16.83 29.62
C SER A 157 15.70 17.06 30.79
N GLU A 158 14.44 16.68 30.70
CA GLU A 158 13.45 16.84 31.79
C GLU A 158 13.72 15.94 32.99
N LYS A 159 14.42 14.84 32.78
CA LYS A 159 14.77 13.89 33.85
C LYS A 159 16.04 14.27 34.64
N ILE A 160 16.75 15.21 34.15
CA ILE A 160 17.96 15.74 34.78
C ILE A 160 17.62 17.01 35.58
#